data_38c9fe18d33320a8d2673933449d4670
#
_entry.id   38c9fe18d33320a8d2673933449d4670
#
_cell.length_a   1.000
_cell.length_b   1.000
_cell.length_c   1.000
_cell.angle_alpha   90.00
_cell.angle_beta   90.00
_cell.angle_gamma   90.00
#
_symmetry.space_group_name_H-M   'P 1'
#
loop_
_entity.id
_entity.type
_entity.pdbx_description
1 polymer ?
#
loop_
_entity_poly.entity_id
_entity_poly.type
_entity_poly.pdbx_seq_one_letter_code
_entity_poly.pdbx_strand_id
1 'polypeptide(L)'
;MQKTRLLVVLLLFGVFGAALLEAQRRGFGRQSARIFMDRGGDPNKEFVIARWYSRGWESDGWSHDYPTAEEHILQIMKEVSLIDTDRVSYKIVDLASPEIFNYPFAYISHPGELNPSDEEIANLAEFVERGGFLMLDDFGGQGQGAWEMDGFLKLLRRAFPGRQMYPLKDDHELLRISYDIDNLNMEHPMSGAKSTFYGFDDSKGRLAMVICYANDVGDYWEFIDQPYYKLKPSAEALKLGINIALYSMTH
;
A
#
# COMPACT_ATOMS: atom_id res chain seq x y z
N MET A 1 36.45 29.45 28.20
CA MET A 1 36.28 28.93 26.82
C MET A 1 35.52 27.60 26.73
N GLN A 2 35.69 26.64 27.65
CA GLN A 2 35.00 25.34 27.58
C GLN A 2 33.48 25.39 27.86
N LYS A 3 33.02 26.23 28.80
CA LYS A 3 31.59 26.40 29.14
C LYS A 3 30.77 27.03 28.00
N THR A 4 31.37 27.95 27.25
CA THR A 4 30.69 28.62 26.13
C THR A 4 30.49 27.63 24.93
N ARG A 5 31.46 26.73 24.71
CA ARG A 5 31.33 25.69 23.66
C ARG A 5 30.23 24.66 23.97
N LEU A 6 30.08 24.29 25.24
CA LEU A 6 29.03 23.36 25.68
C LEU A 6 27.63 23.98 25.52
N LEU A 7 27.47 25.27 25.80
CA LEU A 7 26.19 25.97 25.64
C LEU A 7 25.77 26.08 24.15
N VAL A 8 26.72 26.32 23.26
CA VAL A 8 26.46 26.43 21.80
C VAL A 8 26.07 25.03 21.25
N VAL A 9 26.71 23.96 21.70
CA VAL A 9 26.36 22.61 21.27
C VAL A 9 24.96 22.23 21.77
N LEU A 10 24.60 22.52 23.02
CA LEU A 10 23.25 22.27 23.55
C LEU A 10 22.16 23.10 22.86
N LEU A 11 22.46 24.35 22.48
CA LEU A 11 21.55 25.18 21.70
C LEU A 11 21.34 24.63 20.26
N LEU A 12 22.40 24.15 19.62
CA LEU A 12 22.30 23.53 18.29
C LEU A 12 21.49 22.23 18.32
N PHE A 13 21.66 21.38 19.32
CA PHE A 13 20.84 20.18 19.51
C PHE A 13 19.38 20.51 19.82
N GLY A 14 19.11 21.55 20.58
CA GLY A 14 17.73 22.01 20.86
C GLY A 14 17.03 22.56 19.61
N VAL A 15 17.73 23.29 18.78
CA VAL A 15 17.19 23.85 17.53
C VAL A 15 16.98 22.73 16.48
N PHE A 16 17.90 21.75 16.39
CA PHE A 16 17.73 20.59 15.51
C PHE A 16 16.60 19.67 15.98
N GLY A 17 16.45 19.44 17.29
CA GLY A 17 15.34 18.66 17.84
C GLY A 17 13.99 19.33 17.62
N ALA A 18 13.90 20.64 17.77
CA ALA A 18 12.68 21.40 17.49
C ALA A 18 12.35 21.42 15.99
N ALA A 19 13.33 21.52 15.12
CA ALA A 19 13.16 21.48 13.67
C ALA A 19 12.69 20.08 13.18
N LEU A 20 13.20 19.00 13.78
CA LEU A 20 12.77 17.64 13.51
C LEU A 20 11.33 17.37 14.00
N LEU A 21 10.96 17.85 15.20
CA LEU A 21 9.59 17.78 15.71
C LEU A 21 8.61 18.62 14.86
N GLU A 22 9.06 19.75 14.37
CA GLU A 22 8.26 20.63 13.49
C GLU A 22 8.13 20.05 12.08
N ALA A 23 9.16 19.37 11.58
CA ALA A 23 9.12 18.63 10.33
C ALA A 23 8.17 17.41 10.42
N GLN A 24 8.19 16.67 11.53
CA GLN A 24 7.22 15.61 11.81
C GLN A 24 5.79 16.15 11.93
N ARG A 25 5.57 17.23 12.69
CA ARG A 25 4.25 17.90 12.78
C ARG A 25 3.75 18.44 11.44
N ARG A 26 4.67 18.96 10.61
CA ARG A 26 4.33 19.45 9.25
C ARG A 26 4.10 18.29 8.28
N GLY A 27 4.70 17.14 8.50
CA GLY A 27 4.40 15.90 7.77
C GLY A 27 2.95 15.47 8.00
N PHE A 28 2.52 15.37 9.25
CA PHE A 28 1.15 15.02 9.62
C PHE A 28 0.08 16.04 9.13
N GLY A 29 0.37 17.34 9.16
CA GLY A 29 -0.56 18.38 8.66
C GLY A 29 -0.56 18.56 7.13
N ARG A 30 0.45 18.04 6.42
CA ARG A 30 0.52 18.10 4.96
C ARG A 30 -0.20 16.97 4.25
N GLN A 31 -0.44 15.83 4.90
CA GLN A 31 -1.20 14.73 4.32
C GLN A 31 -2.62 15.17 3.97
N SER A 32 -3.33 15.83 4.88
CA SER A 32 -4.69 16.33 4.62
C SER A 32 -4.77 17.36 3.49
N ALA A 33 -3.71 18.13 3.24
CA ALA A 33 -3.65 19.09 2.14
C ALA A 33 -3.26 18.47 0.79
N ARG A 34 -2.65 17.27 0.79
CA ARG A 34 -2.25 16.54 -0.42
C ARG A 34 -3.42 15.85 -1.13
N ILE A 35 -4.53 15.59 -0.43
CA ILE A 35 -5.78 15.04 -0.98
C ILE A 35 -6.27 15.81 -2.21
N PHE A 36 -5.96 17.11 -2.31
CA PHE A 36 -6.38 17.97 -3.44
C PHE A 36 -5.32 18.11 -4.53
N MET A 37 -4.14 17.53 -4.35
CA MET A 37 -3.11 17.51 -5.37
C MET A 37 -3.02 16.11 -5.99
N ASP A 38 -4.08 15.68 -6.63
CA ASP A 38 -3.99 14.59 -7.60
C ASP A 38 -2.98 15.05 -8.67
N ARG A 39 -1.73 14.64 -8.51
CA ARG A 39 -0.71 14.81 -9.53
C ARG A 39 -0.92 13.85 -10.69
N GLY A 40 -2.19 13.39 -10.86
CA GLY A 40 -2.71 12.49 -11.84
C GLY A 40 -1.65 11.91 -12.75
N GLY A 41 -1.38 10.63 -12.61
CA GLY A 41 -0.47 9.93 -13.50
C GLY A 41 -0.89 10.10 -14.96
N ASP A 42 -0.01 9.80 -15.88
CA ASP A 42 -0.38 9.72 -17.30
C ASP A 42 -1.32 8.51 -17.45
N PRO A 43 -2.62 8.72 -17.71
CA PRO A 43 -3.59 7.63 -17.84
C PRO A 43 -3.35 6.76 -19.08
N ASN A 44 -2.43 7.15 -19.97
CA ASN A 44 -2.06 6.41 -21.16
C ASN A 44 -0.90 5.44 -20.94
N LYS A 45 -0.42 5.30 -19.70
CA LYS A 45 0.60 4.32 -19.38
C LYS A 45 0.01 2.92 -19.26
N GLU A 46 0.83 1.91 -19.60
CA GLU A 46 0.44 0.51 -19.52
C GLU A 46 0.12 0.06 -18.08
N PHE A 47 0.87 0.60 -17.11
CA PHE A 47 0.64 0.33 -15.70
C PHE A 47 0.48 1.62 -14.90
N VAL A 48 -0.65 1.73 -14.19
CA VAL A 48 -1.02 2.84 -13.31
C VAL A 48 -1.51 2.26 -11.99
N ILE A 49 -1.00 2.77 -10.87
CA ILE A 49 -1.51 2.41 -9.54
C ILE A 49 -2.72 3.30 -9.22
N ALA A 50 -3.91 2.69 -9.12
CA ALA A 50 -5.08 3.37 -8.59
C ALA A 50 -5.10 3.25 -7.06
N ARG A 51 -4.83 4.35 -6.35
CA ARG A 51 -5.05 4.45 -4.91
C ARG A 51 -6.53 4.68 -4.66
N TRP A 52 -7.23 3.68 -4.11
CA TRP A 52 -8.64 3.84 -3.85
C TRP A 52 -8.92 4.69 -2.62
N TYR A 53 -9.89 5.55 -2.76
CA TYR A 53 -10.44 6.42 -1.74
C TYR A 53 -11.93 6.17 -1.58
N SER A 54 -12.44 6.27 -0.34
CA SER A 54 -13.86 6.26 -0.03
C SER A 54 -14.16 7.36 0.98
N ARG A 55 -15.32 7.98 0.88
CA ARG A 55 -15.81 8.94 1.87
C ARG A 55 -16.19 8.30 3.19
N GLY A 56 -16.37 6.98 3.20
CA GLY A 56 -16.65 6.18 4.38
C GLY A 56 -15.41 5.81 5.19
N TRP A 57 -14.23 6.33 4.88
CA TRP A 57 -13.03 6.15 5.69
C TRP A 57 -13.17 6.91 7.01
N GLU A 58 -12.94 6.23 8.13
CA GLU A 58 -13.06 6.84 9.47
C GLU A 58 -11.83 7.69 9.83
N SER A 59 -10.72 7.52 9.11
CA SER A 59 -9.45 8.22 9.30
C SER A 59 -8.81 8.61 7.96
N ASP A 60 -7.61 9.20 8.02
CA ASP A 60 -6.78 9.48 6.84
C ASP A 60 -5.95 8.25 6.40
N GLY A 61 -6.25 7.04 6.90
CA GLY A 61 -5.48 5.80 6.66
C GLY A 61 -5.31 5.46 5.18
N TRP A 62 -6.30 5.75 4.34
CA TRP A 62 -6.21 5.53 2.90
C TRP A 62 -5.00 6.26 2.25
N SER A 63 -4.48 7.32 2.88
CA SER A 63 -3.39 8.15 2.36
C SER A 63 -2.03 7.85 2.99
N HIS A 64 -1.92 6.81 3.83
CA HIS A 64 -0.63 6.39 4.34
C HIS A 64 0.29 6.03 3.18
N ASP A 65 1.59 6.38 3.32
CA ASP A 65 2.66 6.18 2.34
C ASP A 65 2.47 6.93 1.00
N TYR A 66 1.27 7.44 0.75
CA TYR A 66 0.93 8.14 -0.49
C TYR A 66 1.52 9.57 -0.51
N PRO A 67 2.11 10.02 -1.62
CA PRO A 67 2.35 9.29 -2.87
C PRO A 67 3.75 8.67 -2.93
N THR A 68 4.53 8.73 -1.85
CA THR A 68 5.95 8.38 -1.87
C THR A 68 6.17 6.91 -2.19
N ALA A 69 5.33 6.02 -1.63
CA ALA A 69 5.40 4.59 -1.92
C ALA A 69 5.15 4.30 -3.40
N GLU A 70 4.10 4.89 -3.99
CA GLU A 70 3.81 4.75 -5.42
C GLU A 70 4.96 5.30 -6.28
N GLU A 71 5.46 6.48 -5.95
CA GLU A 71 6.56 7.11 -6.69
C GLU A 71 7.80 6.24 -6.71
N HIS A 72 8.16 5.62 -5.60
CA HIS A 72 9.35 4.77 -5.49
C HIS A 72 9.17 3.43 -6.21
N ILE A 73 8.07 2.72 -5.96
CA ILE A 73 7.87 1.41 -6.62
C ILE A 73 7.74 1.56 -8.13
N LEU A 74 7.04 2.59 -8.62
CA LEU A 74 6.90 2.88 -10.06
C LEU A 74 8.23 3.27 -10.70
N GLN A 75 9.05 4.09 -10.03
CA GLN A 75 10.38 4.44 -10.51
C GLN A 75 11.27 3.19 -10.66
N ILE A 76 11.27 2.33 -9.64
CA ILE A 76 12.05 1.08 -9.68
C ILE A 76 11.52 0.15 -10.76
N MET A 77 10.20 -0.01 -10.87
CA MET A 77 9.58 -0.83 -11.91
C MET A 77 9.98 -0.38 -13.31
N LYS A 78 9.99 0.93 -13.58
CA LYS A 78 10.46 1.51 -14.82
C LYS A 78 11.94 1.17 -15.12
N GLU A 79 12.78 1.08 -14.10
CA GLU A 79 14.22 0.83 -14.26
C GLU A 79 14.55 -0.65 -14.44
N VAL A 80 13.75 -1.55 -13.84
CA VAL A 80 14.07 -2.99 -13.82
C VAL A 80 13.17 -3.85 -14.71
N SER A 81 12.19 -3.26 -15.38
CA SER A 81 11.25 -3.97 -16.26
C SER A 81 11.07 -3.26 -17.60
N LEU A 82 10.34 -3.89 -18.52
CA LEU A 82 9.92 -3.29 -19.79
C LEU A 82 8.51 -2.71 -19.75
N ILE A 83 7.87 -2.64 -18.57
CA ILE A 83 6.53 -2.09 -18.40
C ILE A 83 6.58 -0.59 -18.70
N ASP A 84 5.68 -0.11 -19.58
CA ASP A 84 5.53 1.33 -19.80
C ASP A 84 4.82 1.96 -18.62
N THR A 85 5.60 2.47 -17.69
CA THR A 85 5.16 3.21 -16.51
C THR A 85 6.07 4.39 -16.24
N ASP A 86 5.66 5.27 -15.34
CA ASP A 86 6.47 6.41 -14.91
C ASP A 86 6.31 6.62 -13.41
N ARG A 87 7.27 7.29 -12.77
CA ARG A 87 7.24 7.64 -11.36
C ARG A 87 5.91 8.24 -10.89
N VAL A 88 5.21 8.93 -11.77
CA VAL A 88 3.92 9.59 -11.50
C VAL A 88 2.72 8.84 -12.08
N SER A 89 2.88 7.57 -12.48
CA SER A 89 1.79 6.72 -12.99
C SER A 89 0.90 6.19 -11.86
N TYR A 90 0.35 7.07 -11.06
CA TYR A 90 -0.61 6.75 -10.00
C TYR A 90 -1.76 7.77 -9.99
N LYS A 91 -2.90 7.36 -9.45
CA LYS A 91 -4.08 8.20 -9.35
C LYS A 91 -4.92 7.85 -8.13
N ILE A 92 -5.47 8.88 -7.45
CA ILE A 92 -6.52 8.68 -6.45
C ILE A 92 -7.84 8.48 -7.20
N VAL A 93 -8.55 7.40 -6.89
CA VAL A 93 -9.83 7.06 -7.52
C VAL A 93 -10.88 6.83 -6.43
N ASP A 94 -12.00 7.56 -6.53
CA ASP A 94 -13.15 7.40 -5.62
C ASP A 94 -13.84 6.06 -5.90
N LEU A 95 -14.00 5.22 -4.88
CA LEU A 95 -14.64 3.91 -4.99
C LEU A 95 -16.10 3.97 -5.45
N ALA A 96 -16.78 5.10 -5.22
CA ALA A 96 -18.11 5.35 -5.76
C ALA A 96 -18.11 5.72 -7.25
N SER A 97 -16.94 6.05 -7.83
CA SER A 97 -16.84 6.46 -9.22
C SER A 97 -16.72 5.27 -10.18
N PRO A 98 -17.37 5.28 -11.33
CA PRO A 98 -17.12 4.30 -12.39
C PRO A 98 -15.69 4.36 -12.95
N GLU A 99 -14.91 5.36 -12.60
CA GLU A 99 -13.52 5.51 -12.99
C GLU A 99 -12.63 4.37 -12.47
N ILE A 100 -13.02 3.68 -11.40
CA ILE A 100 -12.29 2.51 -10.87
C ILE A 100 -12.08 1.43 -11.94
N PHE A 101 -13.02 1.30 -12.90
CA PHE A 101 -12.95 0.30 -13.95
C PHE A 101 -11.95 0.63 -15.08
N ASN A 102 -11.36 1.81 -15.05
CA ASN A 102 -10.33 2.21 -16.01
C ASN A 102 -8.91 1.76 -15.60
N TYR A 103 -8.74 1.36 -14.36
CA TYR A 103 -7.44 0.99 -13.78
C TYR A 103 -7.50 -0.43 -13.23
N PRO A 104 -6.95 -1.42 -13.93
CA PRO A 104 -7.08 -2.83 -13.53
C PRO A 104 -6.34 -3.19 -12.26
N PHE A 105 -5.42 -2.36 -11.77
CA PHE A 105 -4.72 -2.53 -10.51
C PHE A 105 -5.06 -1.43 -9.52
N ALA A 106 -5.43 -1.82 -8.31
CA ALA A 106 -5.69 -0.87 -7.24
C ALA A 106 -4.97 -1.25 -5.94
N TYR A 107 -4.58 -0.21 -5.20
CA TYR A 107 -3.96 -0.31 -3.88
C TYR A 107 -4.87 0.33 -2.82
N ILE A 108 -5.03 -0.38 -1.71
CA ILE A 108 -5.83 0.06 -0.55
C ILE A 108 -4.96 -0.06 0.70
N SER A 109 -4.72 1.05 1.39
CA SER A 109 -4.13 1.09 2.73
C SER A 109 -5.22 1.09 3.78
N HIS A 110 -4.99 0.50 4.96
CA HIS A 110 -5.94 0.40 6.08
C HIS A 110 -7.35 -0.08 5.67
N PRO A 111 -7.49 -1.20 4.95
CA PRO A 111 -8.79 -1.63 4.43
C PRO A 111 -9.82 -1.96 5.51
N GLY A 112 -9.37 -2.21 6.75
CA GLY A 112 -10.24 -2.47 7.90
C GLY A 112 -10.96 -1.25 8.45
N GLU A 113 -10.48 -0.05 8.14
CA GLU A 113 -11.10 1.22 8.50
C GLU A 113 -12.17 1.67 7.51
N LEU A 114 -12.27 0.99 6.38
CA LEU A 114 -13.21 1.34 5.32
C LEU A 114 -14.64 0.95 5.71
N ASN A 115 -15.53 1.94 5.72
CA ASN A 115 -16.97 1.76 5.91
C ASN A 115 -17.74 2.18 4.65
N PRO A 116 -17.71 1.37 3.58
CA PRO A 116 -18.23 1.74 2.28
C PRO A 116 -19.75 1.70 2.23
N SER A 117 -20.32 2.57 1.39
CA SER A 117 -21.72 2.55 0.99
C SER A 117 -22.05 1.27 0.20
N ASP A 118 -23.34 1.01 -0.01
CA ASP A 118 -23.77 -0.15 -0.81
C ASP A 118 -23.35 -0.01 -2.29
N GLU A 119 -23.28 1.22 -2.82
CA GLU A 119 -22.75 1.49 -4.17
C GLU A 119 -21.26 1.15 -4.27
N GLU A 120 -20.45 1.57 -3.29
CA GLU A 120 -19.03 1.25 -3.24
C GLU A 120 -18.77 -0.26 -3.09
N ILE A 121 -19.61 -0.95 -2.30
CA ILE A 121 -19.58 -2.43 -2.20
C ILE A 121 -19.88 -3.08 -3.54
N ALA A 122 -20.89 -2.60 -4.25
CA ALA A 122 -21.24 -3.13 -5.57
C ALA A 122 -20.10 -2.90 -6.58
N ASN A 123 -19.51 -1.72 -6.57
CA ASN A 123 -18.37 -1.37 -7.42
C ASN A 123 -17.14 -2.23 -7.11
N LEU A 124 -16.83 -2.47 -5.84
CA LEU A 124 -15.74 -3.38 -5.43
C LEU A 124 -15.97 -4.80 -5.95
N ALA A 125 -17.19 -5.32 -5.78
CA ALA A 125 -17.53 -6.66 -6.24
C ALA A 125 -17.43 -6.76 -7.78
N GLU A 126 -17.99 -5.79 -8.48
CA GLU A 126 -17.93 -5.73 -9.95
C GLU A 126 -16.51 -5.58 -10.48
N PHE A 127 -15.68 -4.78 -9.81
CA PHE A 127 -14.26 -4.60 -10.18
C PHE A 127 -13.51 -5.94 -10.18
N VAL A 128 -13.65 -6.72 -9.11
CA VAL A 128 -13.04 -8.04 -8.99
C VAL A 128 -13.55 -9.01 -10.07
N GLU A 129 -14.87 -9.06 -10.29
CA GLU A 129 -15.47 -9.97 -11.28
C GLU A 129 -15.17 -9.57 -12.74
N ARG A 130 -14.83 -8.32 -13.00
CA ARG A 130 -14.35 -7.84 -14.29
C ARG A 130 -12.88 -8.14 -14.57
N GLY A 131 -12.14 -8.64 -13.59
CA GLY A 131 -10.73 -8.97 -13.73
C GLY A 131 -9.79 -7.97 -13.06
N GLY A 132 -10.31 -7.04 -12.28
CA GLY A 132 -9.50 -6.12 -11.49
C GLY A 132 -8.70 -6.84 -10.40
N PHE A 133 -7.57 -6.28 -10.04
CA PHE A 133 -6.67 -6.82 -9.01
C PHE A 133 -6.46 -5.81 -7.88
N LEU A 134 -6.52 -6.28 -6.64
CA LEU A 134 -6.38 -5.46 -5.43
C LEU A 134 -5.18 -5.89 -4.61
N MET A 135 -4.35 -4.96 -4.22
CA MET A 135 -3.41 -5.10 -3.12
C MET A 135 -3.97 -4.35 -1.91
N LEU A 136 -4.16 -5.09 -0.81
CA LEU A 136 -4.67 -4.55 0.45
C LEU A 136 -3.55 -4.65 1.49
N ASP A 137 -3.15 -3.51 2.03
CA ASP A 137 -1.95 -3.40 2.85
C ASP A 137 -2.18 -2.54 4.09
N ASP A 138 -1.16 -2.43 4.93
CA ASP A 138 -1.14 -1.62 6.13
C ASP A 138 -2.30 -1.98 7.08
N PHE A 139 -2.31 -3.25 7.51
CA PHE A 139 -3.23 -3.74 8.54
C PHE A 139 -2.69 -3.49 9.95
N GLY A 140 -2.35 -2.28 10.26
CA GLY A 140 -1.93 -1.80 11.57
C GLY A 140 -0.90 -2.65 12.33
N GLY A 141 0.12 -1.99 12.87
CA GLY A 141 1.09 -2.61 13.78
C GLY A 141 0.55 -2.77 15.20
N GLN A 142 1.25 -3.52 16.05
CA GLN A 142 1.11 -3.54 17.51
C GLN A 142 -0.31 -3.83 18.07
N GLY A 143 -1.05 -4.76 17.47
CA GLY A 143 -2.35 -5.19 17.98
C GLY A 143 -3.57 -4.54 17.32
N GLN A 144 -3.39 -3.52 16.49
CA GLN A 144 -4.45 -2.96 15.66
C GLN A 144 -4.87 -3.90 14.54
N GLY A 145 -3.95 -4.72 14.03
CA GLY A 145 -4.20 -5.62 12.91
C GLY A 145 -5.42 -6.55 13.07
N ALA A 146 -5.70 -7.03 14.28
CA ALA A 146 -6.86 -7.89 14.52
C ALA A 146 -8.18 -7.11 14.34
N TRP A 147 -8.25 -5.88 14.83
CA TRP A 147 -9.43 -5.03 14.67
C TRP A 147 -9.66 -4.67 13.20
N GLU A 148 -8.62 -4.30 12.50
CA GLU A 148 -8.69 -3.98 11.07
C GLU A 148 -9.07 -5.20 10.23
N MET A 149 -8.54 -6.38 10.56
CA MET A 149 -8.94 -7.62 9.89
C MET A 149 -10.43 -7.91 10.13
N ASP A 150 -10.97 -7.68 11.32
CA ASP A 150 -12.40 -7.83 11.59
C ASP A 150 -13.25 -6.85 10.76
N GLY A 151 -12.81 -5.61 10.60
CA GLY A 151 -13.42 -4.61 9.73
C GLY A 151 -13.42 -5.06 8.28
N PHE A 152 -12.25 -5.47 7.77
CA PHE A 152 -12.10 -5.97 6.41
C PHE A 152 -12.94 -7.22 6.14
N LEU A 153 -13.00 -8.17 7.08
CA LEU A 153 -13.84 -9.36 6.94
C LEU A 153 -15.34 -9.04 6.87
N LYS A 154 -15.80 -7.98 7.53
CA LYS A 154 -17.19 -7.49 7.39
C LYS A 154 -17.42 -6.95 5.98
N LEU A 155 -16.48 -6.15 5.45
CA LEU A 155 -16.51 -5.66 4.08
C LEU A 155 -16.54 -6.82 3.09
N LEU A 156 -15.64 -7.77 3.24
CA LEU A 156 -15.52 -8.92 2.33
C LEU A 156 -16.82 -9.76 2.29
N ARG A 157 -17.45 -9.98 3.45
CA ARG A 157 -18.74 -10.69 3.52
C ARG A 157 -19.89 -9.92 2.85
N ARG A 158 -19.86 -8.58 2.87
CA ARG A 158 -20.85 -7.75 2.16
C ARG A 158 -20.66 -7.82 0.66
N ALA A 159 -19.41 -7.70 0.19
CA ALA A 159 -19.10 -7.68 -1.23
C ALA A 159 -19.19 -9.08 -1.88
N PHE A 160 -18.80 -10.14 -1.15
CA PHE A 160 -18.67 -11.50 -1.67
C PHE A 160 -19.30 -12.53 -0.72
N PRO A 161 -20.63 -12.57 -0.60
CA PRO A 161 -21.30 -13.52 0.29
C PRO A 161 -20.91 -14.98 0.03
N GLY A 162 -20.52 -15.69 1.08
CA GLY A 162 -20.17 -17.10 1.02
C GLY A 162 -18.76 -17.43 0.51
N ARG A 163 -17.98 -16.42 0.11
CA ARG A 163 -16.59 -16.61 -0.32
C ARG A 163 -15.63 -16.25 0.81
N GLN A 164 -14.44 -16.83 0.79
CA GLN A 164 -13.45 -16.68 1.85
C GLN A 164 -12.06 -16.45 1.25
N MET A 165 -11.26 -15.66 1.93
CA MET A 165 -9.83 -15.59 1.69
C MET A 165 -9.13 -16.84 2.24
N TYR A 166 -7.94 -17.14 1.73
CA TYR A 166 -7.12 -18.28 2.12
C TYR A 166 -5.66 -17.85 2.30
N PRO A 167 -4.87 -18.51 3.16
CA PRO A 167 -3.45 -18.24 3.25
C PRO A 167 -2.76 -18.48 1.90
N LEU A 168 -2.06 -17.45 1.39
CA LEU A 168 -1.31 -17.56 0.15
C LEU A 168 -0.10 -18.48 0.39
N LYS A 169 0.06 -19.47 -0.48
CA LYS A 169 1.13 -20.46 -0.35
C LYS A 169 2.43 -19.96 -0.97
N ASP A 170 3.56 -20.40 -0.42
CA ASP A 170 4.89 -20.07 -0.92
C ASP A 170 5.20 -20.63 -2.33
N ASP A 171 4.39 -21.56 -2.84
CA ASP A 171 4.50 -22.12 -4.18
C ASP A 171 3.58 -21.44 -5.21
N HIS A 172 2.84 -20.40 -4.83
CA HIS A 172 1.96 -19.66 -5.74
C HIS A 172 2.77 -18.99 -6.86
N GLU A 173 2.25 -19.06 -8.10
CA GLU A 173 2.93 -18.49 -9.28
C GLU A 173 3.24 -17.00 -9.19
N LEU A 174 2.40 -16.21 -8.48
CA LEU A 174 2.67 -14.82 -8.15
C LEU A 174 4.09 -14.60 -7.60
N LEU A 175 4.60 -15.55 -6.80
CA LEU A 175 5.92 -15.44 -6.16
C LEU A 175 7.08 -15.82 -7.10
N ARG A 176 6.78 -16.16 -8.36
CA ARG A 176 7.75 -16.65 -9.35
C ARG A 176 7.64 -15.96 -10.70
N ILE A 177 6.68 -15.04 -10.88
CA ILE A 177 6.36 -14.50 -12.21
C ILE A 177 7.49 -13.68 -12.82
N SER A 178 8.29 -12.99 -12.00
CA SER A 178 9.48 -12.24 -12.41
C SER A 178 10.65 -12.48 -11.47
N TYR A 179 10.42 -12.27 -10.19
CA TYR A 179 11.40 -12.52 -9.15
C TYR A 179 11.02 -13.75 -8.35
N ASP A 180 12.01 -14.61 -8.08
CA ASP A 180 11.82 -15.70 -7.12
C ASP A 180 11.78 -15.14 -5.70
N ILE A 181 10.64 -15.37 -5.04
CA ILE A 181 10.42 -15.08 -3.62
C ILE A 181 10.22 -16.43 -2.94
N ASP A 182 11.20 -16.86 -2.16
CA ASP A 182 11.23 -18.21 -1.58
C ASP A 182 10.11 -18.43 -0.56
N ASN A 183 9.75 -17.39 0.17
CA ASN A 183 8.66 -17.42 1.14
C ASN A 183 8.18 -16.01 1.46
N LEU A 184 6.97 -15.93 2.03
CA LEU A 184 6.33 -14.70 2.46
C LEU A 184 6.59 -14.37 3.95
N ASN A 185 7.76 -14.78 4.49
CA ASN A 185 8.17 -14.49 5.87
C ASN A 185 8.66 -13.03 6.01
N MET A 186 7.79 -12.10 5.70
CA MET A 186 8.04 -10.68 5.94
C MET A 186 7.62 -10.32 7.37
N GLU A 187 8.23 -9.29 7.90
CA GLU A 187 7.90 -8.71 9.20
C GLU A 187 7.32 -7.31 8.97
N HIS A 188 6.39 -6.91 9.78
CA HIS A 188 5.91 -5.53 9.79
C HIS A 188 7.08 -4.59 10.11
N PRO A 189 7.33 -3.55 9.31
CA PRO A 189 8.54 -2.73 9.40
C PRO A 189 8.71 -2.06 10.76
N MET A 190 7.63 -1.60 11.37
CA MET A 190 7.66 -0.87 12.64
C MET A 190 7.58 -1.78 13.86
N SER A 191 6.76 -2.83 13.82
CA SER A 191 6.48 -3.67 15.01
C SER A 191 7.31 -4.95 15.07
N GLY A 192 7.87 -5.39 13.93
CA GLY A 192 8.51 -6.71 13.81
C GLY A 192 7.54 -7.89 13.93
N ALA A 193 6.23 -7.64 13.88
CA ALA A 193 5.22 -8.69 13.87
C ALA A 193 5.34 -9.53 12.60
N LYS A 194 5.14 -10.85 12.72
CA LYS A 194 5.10 -11.72 11.55
C LYS A 194 3.87 -11.46 10.73
N SER A 195 4.07 -11.24 9.46
CA SER A 195 3.01 -11.05 8.47
C SER A 195 2.38 -12.36 8.04
N THR A 196 1.15 -12.29 7.61
CA THR A 196 0.48 -13.37 6.88
C THR A 196 -0.15 -12.79 5.62
N PHE A 197 0.16 -13.40 4.50
CA PHE A 197 -0.43 -13.02 3.23
C PHE A 197 -1.60 -13.94 2.91
N TYR A 198 -2.72 -13.34 2.52
CA TYR A 198 -3.89 -14.09 2.07
C TYR A 198 -4.17 -13.79 0.61
N GLY A 199 -4.71 -14.77 -0.09
CA GLY A 199 -5.30 -14.66 -1.40
C GLY A 199 -6.82 -14.65 -1.33
N PHE A 200 -7.44 -14.02 -2.33
CA PHE A 200 -8.88 -14.11 -2.57
C PHE A 200 -9.11 -14.21 -4.08
N ASP A 201 -9.82 -15.24 -4.50
CA ASP A 201 -10.08 -15.48 -5.91
C ASP A 201 -11.38 -14.82 -6.38
N ASP A 202 -11.45 -14.50 -7.67
CA ASP A 202 -12.71 -14.15 -8.34
C ASP A 202 -13.61 -15.39 -8.53
N SER A 203 -14.77 -15.22 -9.13
CA SER A 203 -15.71 -16.32 -9.40
C SER A 203 -15.19 -17.37 -10.40
N LYS A 204 -14.11 -17.06 -11.12
CA LYS A 204 -13.47 -17.95 -12.10
C LYS A 204 -12.27 -18.70 -11.52
N GLY A 205 -11.92 -18.44 -10.25
CA GLY A 205 -10.77 -19.03 -9.57
C GLY A 205 -9.43 -18.35 -9.88
N ARG A 206 -9.45 -17.11 -10.39
CA ARG A 206 -8.27 -16.28 -10.57
C ARG A 206 -7.98 -15.52 -9.28
N LEU A 207 -6.74 -15.50 -8.83
CA LEU A 207 -6.35 -14.63 -7.70
C LEU A 207 -6.62 -13.17 -8.06
N ALA A 208 -7.49 -12.53 -7.31
CA ALA A 208 -7.93 -11.14 -7.53
C ALA A 208 -7.54 -10.19 -6.40
N MET A 209 -7.18 -10.71 -5.23
CA MET A 209 -6.69 -9.88 -4.13
C MET A 209 -5.49 -10.53 -3.45
N VAL A 210 -4.51 -9.71 -3.09
CA VAL A 210 -3.46 -10.04 -2.11
C VAL A 210 -3.68 -9.17 -0.89
N ILE A 211 -3.82 -9.82 0.28
CA ILE A 211 -4.09 -9.18 1.57
C ILE A 211 -2.84 -9.34 2.45
N CYS A 212 -2.14 -8.24 2.74
CA CYS A 212 -0.88 -8.19 3.47
C CYS A 212 -1.16 -8.02 4.99
N TYR A 213 -1.75 -9.03 5.64
CA TYR A 213 -2.15 -8.94 7.04
C TYR A 213 -0.96 -8.83 7.99
N ALA A 214 -1.06 -7.93 8.97
CA ALA A 214 -0.02 -7.58 9.94
C ALA A 214 1.29 -7.18 9.24
N ASN A 215 1.19 -6.52 8.10
CA ASN A 215 2.29 -5.95 7.36
C ASN A 215 1.96 -4.53 6.90
N ASP A 216 3.00 -3.86 6.48
CA ASP A 216 3.00 -2.55 5.85
C ASP A 216 4.09 -2.61 4.78
N VAL A 217 3.69 -3.11 3.61
CA VAL A 217 4.58 -3.24 2.45
C VAL A 217 4.84 -1.85 1.86
N GLY A 218 3.86 -0.96 1.96
CA GLY A 218 3.95 0.44 1.54
C GLY A 218 5.06 1.20 2.25
N ASP A 219 5.22 1.00 3.55
CA ASP A 219 6.33 1.56 4.36
C ASP A 219 7.72 1.16 3.79
N TYR A 220 7.88 -0.09 3.35
CA TYR A 220 9.13 -0.52 2.71
C TYR A 220 9.39 0.16 1.37
N TRP A 221 8.35 0.56 0.65
CA TRP A 221 8.47 1.33 -0.59
C TRP A 221 8.70 2.81 -0.29
N GLU A 222 7.92 3.38 0.67
CA GLU A 222 8.04 4.80 1.05
C GLU A 222 9.44 5.15 1.54
N PHE A 223 10.01 4.29 2.37
CA PHE A 223 11.29 4.54 3.04
C PHE A 223 12.48 3.77 2.44
N ILE A 224 12.38 3.35 1.19
CA ILE A 224 13.45 2.57 0.52
C ILE A 224 14.80 3.27 0.49
N ASP A 225 14.80 4.59 0.48
CA ASP A 225 15.99 5.45 0.48
C ASP A 225 16.50 5.79 1.89
N GLN A 226 15.82 5.33 2.95
CA GLN A 226 16.15 5.63 4.34
C GLN A 226 17.05 4.54 4.95
N PRO A 227 18.17 4.92 5.59
CA PRO A 227 19.18 3.97 6.07
C PRO A 227 18.73 3.14 7.28
N TYR A 228 17.63 3.47 7.94
CA TYR A 228 17.14 2.72 9.10
C TYR A 228 16.28 1.51 8.72
N TYR A 229 15.79 1.43 7.47
CA TYR A 229 15.12 0.23 6.98
C TYR A 229 16.14 -0.82 6.53
N LYS A 230 15.90 -2.07 6.93
CA LYS A 230 16.80 -3.19 6.59
C LYS A 230 16.72 -3.48 5.09
N LEU A 231 17.86 -3.55 4.42
CA LEU A 231 17.95 -3.76 2.97
C LEU A 231 17.23 -5.04 2.49
N LYS A 232 17.37 -6.16 3.22
CA LYS A 232 16.80 -7.43 2.77
C LYS A 232 15.26 -7.40 2.77
N PRO A 233 14.55 -7.04 3.85
CA PRO A 233 13.09 -6.91 3.81
C PRO A 233 12.61 -5.90 2.75
N SER A 234 13.27 -4.75 2.61
CA SER A 234 12.91 -3.76 1.60
C SER A 234 13.04 -4.31 0.17
N ALA A 235 14.11 -5.07 -0.11
CA ALA A 235 14.29 -5.71 -1.41
C ALA A 235 13.21 -6.78 -1.69
N GLU A 236 12.81 -7.57 -0.70
CA GLU A 236 11.73 -8.55 -0.85
C GLU A 236 10.37 -7.85 -1.07
N ALA A 237 10.10 -6.74 -0.37
CA ALA A 237 8.89 -5.93 -0.58
C ALA A 237 8.82 -5.34 -2.00
N LEU A 238 9.95 -4.88 -2.55
CA LEU A 238 10.02 -4.42 -3.93
C LEU A 238 9.77 -5.54 -4.95
N LYS A 239 10.40 -6.70 -4.76
CA LYS A 239 10.17 -7.88 -5.61
C LYS A 239 8.70 -8.29 -5.59
N LEU A 240 8.08 -8.30 -4.41
CA LEU A 240 6.68 -8.62 -4.25
C LEU A 240 5.79 -7.62 -5.02
N GLY A 241 6.04 -6.32 -4.89
CA GLY A 241 5.30 -5.29 -5.61
C GLY A 241 5.39 -5.45 -7.13
N ILE A 242 6.60 -5.72 -7.65
CA ILE A 242 6.81 -5.95 -9.10
C ILE A 242 6.09 -7.23 -9.55
N ASN A 243 6.18 -8.30 -8.78
CA ASN A 243 5.48 -9.55 -9.08
C ASN A 243 3.96 -9.36 -9.09
N ILE A 244 3.41 -8.64 -8.10
CA ILE A 244 1.97 -8.32 -8.03
C ILE A 244 1.54 -7.51 -9.26
N ALA A 245 2.32 -6.49 -9.65
CA ALA A 245 2.02 -5.69 -10.82
C ALA A 245 1.98 -6.54 -12.09
N LEU A 246 3.02 -7.33 -12.33
CA LEU A 246 3.07 -8.23 -13.50
C LEU A 246 1.95 -9.28 -13.49
N TYR A 247 1.65 -9.85 -12.32
CA TYR A 247 0.55 -10.80 -12.20
C TYR A 247 -0.78 -10.15 -12.58
N SER A 248 -1.06 -8.95 -12.07
CA SER A 248 -2.28 -8.20 -12.37
C SER A 248 -2.45 -7.83 -13.84
N MET A 249 -1.34 -7.72 -14.59
CA MET A 249 -1.35 -7.39 -16.02
C MET A 249 -1.51 -8.63 -16.93
N THR A 250 -1.24 -9.82 -16.39
CA THR A 250 -1.16 -11.04 -17.21
C THR A 250 -2.25 -12.07 -16.90
N HIS A 251 -2.99 -11.89 -15.84
CA HIS A 251 -4.05 -12.78 -15.37
C HIS A 251 -5.35 -12.03 -15.13
#